data_db6847ed8223045a20f258bfc8dcb811
#
_entry.id   db6847ed8223045a20f258bfc8dcb811
#
_cell.length_a   1.000
_cell.length_b   1.000
_cell.length_c   1.000
_cell.angle_alpha   90.00
_cell.angle_beta   90.00
_cell.angle_gamma   90.00
#
_symmetry.space_group_name_H-M   'P 1'
#
loop_
_entity.id
_entity.type
_entity.pdbx_description
1 polymer ?
#
loop_
_entity_poly.entity_id
_entity_poly.type
_entity_poly.pdbx_seq_one_letter_code
_entity_poly.pdbx_strand_id
1 'polypeptide(L)'
;ALYLGRIDQNKGCRELFTYFLNGLQALPRGLRLVLIGKDILPIPDHPRIHHLGFLDDRDKFDALAAADLLLMPSYYESLSMVALEAWALGKPVLANGRCEVLRGQCIRSRAGLYYETQDEFIETLRAIAESRGLNAALGANGRRFFQQHYAWPVVEQKYMDMLQHLSEHDRGGGASHVEPEPGFFARRRRTLRPAAEVLAELPFGPVLN
;
A
#
# COMPACT_ATOMS: atom_id res chain seq x y z
N ALA A 1 -12.40 4.82 -11.57
CA ALA A 1 -11.14 4.32 -11.00
C ALA A 1 -10.55 5.38 -10.10
N LEU A 2 -10.10 4.99 -8.91
CA LEU A 2 -9.58 5.90 -7.89
C LEU A 2 -8.08 5.67 -7.67
N TYR A 3 -7.30 6.75 -7.61
CA TYR A 3 -5.98 6.78 -7.04
C TYR A 3 -6.02 7.55 -5.70
N LEU A 4 -5.40 7.00 -4.67
CA LEU A 4 -5.35 7.60 -3.36
C LEU A 4 -3.91 7.62 -2.84
N GLY A 5 -3.35 8.82 -2.65
CA GLY A 5 -1.99 9.01 -2.16
C GLY A 5 -1.35 10.27 -2.71
N ARG A 6 -0.10 10.51 -2.32
CA ARG A 6 0.68 11.62 -2.86
C ARG A 6 0.90 11.45 -4.37
N ILE A 7 0.54 12.46 -5.15
CA ILE A 7 0.66 12.45 -6.61
C ILE A 7 2.07 12.87 -6.98
N ASP A 8 2.96 11.89 -7.07
CA ASP A 8 4.37 12.11 -7.40
C ASP A 8 4.94 11.01 -8.33
N GLN A 9 6.16 11.21 -8.79
CA GLN A 9 6.82 10.29 -9.71
C GLN A 9 7.15 8.94 -9.05
N ASN A 10 7.55 8.93 -7.77
CA ASN A 10 7.92 7.69 -7.06
C ASN A 10 6.70 6.81 -6.81
N LYS A 11 5.52 7.42 -6.74
CA LYS A 11 4.23 6.73 -6.65
C LYS A 11 3.69 6.29 -8.02
N GLY A 12 4.47 6.42 -9.10
CA GLY A 12 4.10 5.96 -10.44
C GLY A 12 3.04 6.82 -11.15
N CYS A 13 2.71 8.01 -10.63
CA CYS A 13 1.61 8.81 -11.17
C CYS A 13 1.88 9.31 -12.60
N ARG A 14 3.14 9.58 -12.97
CA ARG A 14 3.49 9.97 -14.35
C ARG A 14 3.13 8.86 -15.33
N GLU A 15 3.49 7.62 -15.01
CA GLU A 15 3.19 6.46 -15.83
C GLU A 15 1.68 6.18 -15.87
N LEU A 16 1.00 6.29 -14.73
CA LEU A 16 -0.45 6.18 -14.64
C LEU A 16 -1.16 7.15 -15.60
N PHE A 17 -0.75 8.42 -15.61
CA PHE A 17 -1.35 9.42 -16.51
C PHE A 17 -1.11 9.07 -17.98
N THR A 18 0.12 8.70 -18.31
CA THR A 18 0.49 8.30 -19.68
C THR A 18 -0.33 7.10 -20.15
N TYR A 19 -0.40 6.05 -19.34
CA TYR A 19 -1.14 4.82 -19.68
C TYR A 19 -2.64 5.05 -19.80
N PHE A 20 -3.21 5.83 -18.86
CA PHE A 20 -4.63 6.16 -18.90
C PHE A 20 -4.99 6.99 -20.15
N LEU A 21 -4.21 8.02 -20.48
CA LEU A 21 -4.45 8.86 -21.65
C LEU A 21 -4.27 8.09 -22.96
N ASN A 22 -3.24 7.27 -23.08
CA ASN A 22 -3.01 6.44 -24.25
C ASN A 22 -4.10 5.37 -24.42
N GLY A 23 -4.67 4.89 -23.33
CA GLY A 23 -5.74 3.89 -23.33
C GLY A 23 -7.16 4.42 -23.61
N LEU A 24 -7.35 5.73 -23.74
CA LEU A 24 -8.69 6.34 -23.79
C LEU A 24 -9.64 5.78 -24.86
N GLN A 25 -9.09 5.31 -25.99
CA GLN A 25 -9.89 4.74 -27.08
C GLN A 25 -10.37 3.30 -26.75
N ALA A 26 -9.56 2.55 -26.02
CA ALA A 26 -9.84 1.17 -25.62
C ALA A 26 -10.66 1.07 -24.32
N LEU A 27 -10.57 2.09 -23.47
CA LEU A 27 -11.24 2.13 -22.18
C LEU A 27 -12.70 2.62 -22.29
N PRO A 28 -13.63 2.12 -21.46
CA PRO A 28 -15.03 2.53 -21.48
C PRO A 28 -15.18 4.04 -21.42
N ARG A 29 -16.06 4.60 -22.26
CA ARG A 29 -16.25 6.07 -22.35
C ARG A 29 -16.65 6.71 -21.02
N GLY A 30 -17.38 6.00 -20.17
CA GLY A 30 -17.80 6.45 -18.85
C GLY A 30 -16.73 6.37 -17.77
N LEU A 31 -15.62 5.67 -18.01
CA LEU A 31 -14.56 5.53 -17.00
C LEU A 31 -13.89 6.88 -16.72
N ARG A 32 -13.75 7.20 -15.45
CA ARG A 32 -13.05 8.39 -14.94
C ARG A 32 -11.88 7.97 -14.07
N LEU A 33 -10.78 8.71 -14.14
CA LEU A 33 -9.67 8.65 -13.21
C LEU A 33 -9.86 9.75 -12.16
N VAL A 34 -10.08 9.37 -10.93
CA VAL A 34 -10.19 10.29 -9.79
C VAL A 34 -8.94 10.20 -8.95
N LEU A 35 -8.35 11.34 -8.62
CA LEU A 35 -7.12 11.46 -7.87
C LEU A 35 -7.40 12.16 -6.54
N ILE A 36 -6.96 11.54 -5.44
CA ILE A 36 -7.05 12.11 -4.09
C ILE A 36 -5.66 12.15 -3.46
N GLY A 37 -5.26 13.32 -2.99
CA GLY A 37 -4.00 13.55 -2.30
C GLY A 37 -3.28 14.80 -2.76
N LYS A 38 -2.16 15.09 -2.11
CA LYS A 38 -1.34 16.26 -2.45
C LYS A 38 -0.64 16.03 -3.79
N ASP A 39 -0.78 16.99 -4.68
CA ASP A 39 -0.11 17.04 -5.97
C ASP A 39 1.30 17.66 -5.85
N ILE A 40 2.28 16.91 -6.29
CA ILE A 40 3.68 17.35 -6.46
C ILE A 40 4.05 17.31 -7.94
N LEU A 41 3.35 16.48 -8.69
CA LEU A 41 3.49 16.33 -10.13
C LEU A 41 2.32 17.04 -10.84
N PRO A 42 2.56 17.76 -11.94
CA PRO A 42 1.48 18.32 -12.75
C PRO A 42 0.50 17.24 -13.20
N ILE A 43 -0.78 17.52 -12.99
CA ILE A 43 -1.87 16.62 -13.39
C ILE A 43 -2.32 17.05 -14.80
N PRO A 44 -2.49 16.11 -15.74
CA PRO A 44 -2.98 16.44 -17.07
C PRO A 44 -4.39 17.04 -17.04
N ASP A 45 -4.60 18.14 -17.75
CA ASP A 45 -5.93 18.71 -17.96
C ASP A 45 -6.69 17.87 -18.98
N HIS A 46 -7.63 17.07 -18.51
CA HIS A 46 -8.42 16.18 -19.35
C HIS A 46 -9.78 15.89 -18.71
N PRO A 47 -10.92 15.92 -19.45
CA PRO A 47 -12.27 15.79 -18.90
C PRO A 47 -12.56 14.44 -18.23
N ARG A 48 -11.69 13.46 -18.35
CA ARG A 48 -11.80 12.15 -17.68
C ARG A 48 -10.83 12.00 -16.49
N ILE A 49 -10.07 13.04 -16.14
CA ILE A 49 -9.16 13.07 -14.98
C ILE A 49 -9.67 14.14 -14.02
N HIS A 50 -9.92 13.77 -12.78
CA HIS A 50 -10.43 14.66 -11.76
C HIS A 50 -9.54 14.61 -10.52
N HIS A 51 -9.07 15.76 -10.06
CA HIS A 51 -8.30 15.88 -8.83
C HIS A 51 -9.16 16.54 -7.75
N LEU A 52 -9.36 15.84 -6.62
CA LEU A 52 -10.18 16.32 -5.51
C LEU A 52 -9.34 16.97 -4.39
N GLY A 53 -8.02 17.06 -4.59
CA GLY A 53 -7.14 17.57 -3.55
C GLY A 53 -6.91 16.57 -2.41
N PHE A 54 -6.49 17.10 -1.27
CA PHE A 54 -6.38 16.32 -0.03
C PHE A 54 -7.75 16.29 0.67
N LEU A 55 -8.20 15.11 1.03
CA LEU A 55 -9.45 14.90 1.76
C LEU A 55 -9.15 14.41 3.18
N ASP A 56 -10.05 14.72 4.11
CA ASP A 56 -10.03 14.11 5.45
C ASP A 56 -10.39 12.60 5.39
N ASP A 57 -10.27 11.91 6.51
CA ASP A 57 -10.50 10.47 6.54
C ASP A 57 -11.94 10.08 6.14
N ARG A 58 -12.93 10.85 6.55
CA ARG A 58 -14.33 10.58 6.23
C ARG A 58 -14.57 10.65 4.73
N ASP A 59 -14.23 11.78 4.14
CA ASP A 59 -14.44 12.02 2.71
C ASP A 59 -13.59 11.07 1.85
N LYS A 60 -12.36 10.74 2.33
CA LYS A 60 -11.49 9.73 1.72
C LYS A 60 -12.17 8.36 1.66
N PHE A 61 -12.75 7.90 2.76
CA PHE A 61 -13.43 6.60 2.79
C PHE A 61 -14.73 6.60 2.00
N ASP A 62 -15.47 7.70 1.98
CA ASP A 62 -16.66 7.85 1.15
C ASP A 62 -16.31 7.79 -0.34
N ALA A 63 -15.25 8.47 -0.76
CA ALA A 63 -14.74 8.41 -2.13
C ALA A 63 -14.26 7.01 -2.51
N LEU A 64 -13.55 6.32 -1.60
CA LEU A 64 -13.11 4.95 -1.82
C LEU A 64 -14.29 3.97 -1.90
N ALA A 65 -15.32 4.16 -1.08
CA ALA A 65 -16.55 3.38 -1.13
C ALA A 65 -17.35 3.62 -2.43
N ALA A 66 -17.33 4.83 -2.96
CA ALA A 66 -17.97 5.18 -4.23
C ALA A 66 -17.20 4.69 -5.48
N ALA A 67 -15.91 4.44 -5.36
CA ALA A 67 -15.07 3.99 -6.46
C ALA A 67 -15.39 2.54 -6.88
N ASP A 68 -15.19 2.22 -8.17
CA ASP A 68 -15.30 0.85 -8.67
C ASP A 68 -14.03 0.04 -8.40
N LEU A 69 -12.87 0.69 -8.43
CA LEU A 69 -11.58 0.06 -8.17
C LEU A 69 -10.55 1.09 -7.70
N LEU A 70 -9.53 0.60 -6.99
CA LEU A 70 -8.34 1.35 -6.60
C LEU A 70 -7.18 1.07 -7.57
N LEU A 71 -6.48 2.13 -8.00
CA LEU A 71 -5.26 2.05 -8.78
C LEU A 71 -4.04 2.24 -7.87
N MET A 72 -3.08 1.33 -7.95
CA MET A 72 -1.84 1.34 -7.17
C MET A 72 -0.63 1.31 -8.11
N PRO A 73 -0.26 2.46 -8.71
CA PRO A 73 0.83 2.52 -9.69
C PRO A 73 2.23 2.56 -9.06
N SER A 74 2.35 2.57 -7.73
CA SER A 74 3.60 2.69 -7.00
C SER A 74 4.62 1.63 -7.38
N TYR A 75 5.89 2.04 -7.53
CA TYR A 75 7.01 1.11 -7.72
C TYR A 75 7.49 0.48 -6.42
N TYR A 76 7.31 1.15 -5.31
CA TYR A 76 7.80 0.74 -3.99
C TYR A 76 6.70 0.90 -2.94
N GLU A 77 6.39 -0.18 -2.25
CA GLU A 77 5.49 -0.21 -1.10
C GLU A 77 6.03 -1.21 -0.06
N SER A 78 5.80 -0.93 1.20
CA SER A 78 6.09 -1.89 2.29
C SER A 78 4.90 -2.79 2.61
N LEU A 79 3.70 -2.23 2.67
CA LEU A 79 2.45 -2.94 2.93
C LEU A 79 1.30 -2.42 2.08
N SER A 80 1.26 -1.11 1.82
CA SER A 80 0.14 -0.38 1.22
C SER A 80 -1.16 -0.43 2.05
N MET A 81 -1.26 0.46 3.02
CA MET A 81 -2.48 0.64 3.83
C MET A 81 -3.70 0.93 2.95
N VAL A 82 -3.52 1.73 1.88
CA VAL A 82 -4.60 2.09 0.96
C VAL A 82 -5.20 0.88 0.25
N ALA A 83 -4.37 -0.11 -0.11
CA ALA A 83 -4.87 -1.37 -0.68
C ALA A 83 -5.70 -2.16 0.35
N LEU A 84 -5.27 -2.18 1.63
CA LEU A 84 -6.04 -2.80 2.70
C LEU A 84 -7.36 -2.08 2.95
N GLU A 85 -7.37 -0.76 2.93
CA GLU A 85 -8.58 0.07 3.04
C GLU A 85 -9.57 -0.23 1.89
N ALA A 86 -9.08 -0.34 0.66
CA ALA A 86 -9.90 -0.73 -0.48
C ALA A 86 -10.51 -2.13 -0.31
N TRP A 87 -9.72 -3.10 0.12
CA TRP A 87 -10.22 -4.46 0.37
C TRP A 87 -11.20 -4.53 1.54
N ALA A 88 -11.00 -3.76 2.60
CA ALA A 88 -11.97 -3.64 3.69
C ALA A 88 -13.35 -3.19 3.19
N LEU A 89 -13.37 -2.32 2.18
CA LEU A 89 -14.58 -1.84 1.51
C LEU A 89 -15.04 -2.73 0.34
N GLY A 90 -14.34 -3.83 0.09
CA GLY A 90 -14.69 -4.76 -1.00
C GLY A 90 -14.39 -4.19 -2.39
N LYS A 91 -13.39 -3.30 -2.51
CA LYS A 91 -12.97 -2.73 -3.79
C LYS A 91 -11.78 -3.49 -4.35
N PRO A 92 -11.81 -3.88 -5.64
CA PRO A 92 -10.65 -4.50 -6.28
C PRO A 92 -9.50 -3.51 -6.44
N VAL A 93 -8.29 -4.05 -6.56
CA VAL A 93 -7.08 -3.28 -6.78
C VAL A 93 -6.49 -3.63 -8.14
N LEU A 94 -6.05 -2.60 -8.89
CA LEU A 94 -5.17 -2.78 -10.04
C LEU A 94 -3.80 -2.20 -9.69
N ALA A 95 -2.78 -3.04 -9.65
CA ALA A 95 -1.48 -2.74 -9.09
C ALA A 95 -0.35 -2.78 -10.12
N ASN A 96 0.69 -1.98 -9.90
CA ASN A 96 1.94 -2.11 -10.64
C ASN A 96 2.65 -3.42 -10.24
N GLY A 97 2.79 -4.35 -11.18
CA GLY A 97 3.41 -5.66 -10.99
C GLY A 97 4.91 -5.61 -10.75
N ARG A 98 5.58 -4.51 -11.11
CA ARG A 98 6.99 -4.27 -10.80
C ARG A 98 7.24 -4.02 -9.30
N CYS A 99 6.19 -3.69 -8.55
CA CYS A 99 6.23 -3.65 -7.09
C CYS A 99 5.92 -5.05 -6.54
N GLU A 100 6.95 -5.80 -6.13
CA GLU A 100 6.81 -7.17 -5.63
C GLU A 100 5.82 -7.30 -4.46
N VAL A 101 5.77 -6.28 -3.59
CA VAL A 101 4.83 -6.26 -2.46
C VAL A 101 3.39 -6.22 -2.96
N LEU A 102 3.06 -5.31 -3.88
CA LEU A 102 1.70 -5.18 -4.43
C LEU A 102 1.31 -6.40 -5.26
N ARG A 103 2.22 -6.89 -6.11
CA ARG A 103 2.03 -8.12 -6.89
C ARG A 103 1.77 -9.31 -5.97
N GLY A 104 2.62 -9.49 -4.96
CA GLY A 104 2.46 -10.56 -3.98
C GLY A 104 1.16 -10.48 -3.20
N GLN A 105 0.71 -9.28 -2.85
CA GLN A 105 -0.60 -9.08 -2.20
C GLN A 105 -1.76 -9.40 -3.13
N CYS A 106 -1.73 -8.99 -4.41
CA CYS A 106 -2.76 -9.34 -5.38
C CYS A 106 -2.88 -10.87 -5.56
N ILE A 107 -1.74 -11.56 -5.64
CA ILE A 107 -1.71 -13.04 -5.77
C ILE A 107 -2.28 -13.71 -4.53
N ARG A 108 -1.84 -13.33 -3.32
CA ARG A 108 -2.31 -13.94 -2.06
C ARG A 108 -3.78 -13.69 -1.79
N SER A 109 -4.22 -12.44 -2.02
CA SER A 109 -5.61 -12.06 -1.75
C SER A 109 -6.58 -12.52 -2.83
N ARG A 110 -6.10 -12.73 -4.07
CA ARG A 110 -6.93 -12.86 -5.27
C ARG A 110 -7.95 -11.72 -5.43
N ALA A 111 -7.55 -10.52 -4.99
CA ALA A 111 -8.42 -9.35 -4.87
C ALA A 111 -7.97 -8.19 -5.76
N GLY A 112 -7.13 -8.47 -6.71
CA GLY A 112 -6.65 -7.48 -7.67
C GLY A 112 -5.96 -8.14 -8.84
N LEU A 113 -5.80 -7.35 -9.90
CA LEU A 113 -4.95 -7.65 -11.03
C LEU A 113 -3.68 -6.80 -10.95
N TYR A 114 -2.67 -7.16 -11.71
CA TYR A 114 -1.44 -6.37 -11.82
C TYR A 114 -1.00 -6.26 -13.26
N TYR A 115 -0.21 -5.26 -13.55
CA TYR A 115 0.34 -4.96 -14.87
C TYR A 115 1.82 -4.60 -14.76
N GLU A 116 2.59 -4.87 -15.81
CA GLU A 116 3.99 -4.47 -15.93
C GLU A 116 4.22 -3.55 -17.15
N THR A 117 3.28 -3.57 -18.11
CA THR A 117 3.32 -2.80 -19.33
C THR A 117 2.07 -1.93 -19.49
N GLN A 118 2.13 -0.97 -20.42
CA GLN A 118 1.00 -0.13 -20.78
C GLN A 118 -0.19 -0.95 -21.30
N ASP A 119 0.09 -1.92 -22.18
CA ASP A 119 -0.97 -2.72 -22.78
C ASP A 119 -1.67 -3.59 -21.74
N GLU A 120 -0.90 -4.18 -20.82
CA GLU A 120 -1.48 -4.91 -19.69
C GLU A 120 -2.30 -4.00 -18.77
N PHE A 121 -1.86 -2.77 -18.51
CA PHE A 121 -2.63 -1.80 -17.74
C PHE A 121 -3.98 -1.52 -18.40
N ILE A 122 -3.99 -1.24 -19.71
CA ILE A 122 -5.22 -0.93 -20.45
C ILE A 122 -6.16 -2.13 -20.44
N GLU A 123 -5.67 -3.33 -20.75
CA GLU A 123 -6.48 -4.54 -20.79
C GLU A 123 -7.04 -4.94 -19.42
N THR A 124 -6.22 -4.89 -18.37
CA THR A 124 -6.66 -5.24 -17.02
C THR A 124 -7.65 -4.21 -16.46
N LEU A 125 -7.39 -2.90 -16.70
CA LEU A 125 -8.31 -1.84 -16.31
C LEU A 125 -9.66 -1.98 -17.03
N ARG A 126 -9.64 -2.27 -18.34
CA ARG A 126 -10.84 -2.51 -19.13
C ARG A 126 -11.62 -3.72 -18.61
N ALA A 127 -10.92 -4.84 -18.37
CA ALA A 127 -11.54 -6.06 -17.85
C ALA A 127 -12.28 -5.86 -16.53
N ILE A 128 -11.66 -5.14 -15.58
CA ILE A 128 -12.31 -4.84 -14.30
C ILE A 128 -13.48 -3.87 -14.48
N ALA A 129 -13.33 -2.85 -15.35
CA ALA A 129 -14.35 -1.82 -15.54
C ALA A 129 -15.59 -2.34 -16.29
N GLU A 130 -15.43 -3.27 -17.23
CA GLU A 130 -16.53 -3.82 -18.06
C GLU A 130 -17.21 -5.01 -17.41
N SER A 131 -16.51 -5.78 -16.60
CA SER A 131 -17.05 -7.00 -15.99
C SER A 131 -17.50 -6.78 -14.54
N ARG A 132 -18.79 -6.56 -14.34
CA ARG A 132 -19.37 -6.50 -12.98
C ARG A 132 -19.12 -7.76 -12.16
N GLY A 133 -19.13 -8.92 -12.80
CA GLY A 133 -18.86 -10.20 -12.16
C GLY A 133 -17.42 -10.31 -11.66
N LEU A 134 -16.45 -9.93 -12.49
CA LEU A 134 -15.03 -9.90 -12.11
C LEU A 134 -14.79 -8.88 -10.98
N ASN A 135 -15.31 -7.67 -11.12
CA ASN A 135 -15.20 -6.63 -10.10
C ASN A 135 -15.73 -7.10 -8.74
N ALA A 136 -16.95 -7.66 -8.72
CA ALA A 136 -17.57 -8.18 -7.50
C ALA A 136 -16.78 -9.34 -6.89
N ALA A 137 -16.27 -10.26 -7.70
CA ALA A 137 -15.49 -11.41 -7.23
C ALA A 137 -14.16 -10.97 -6.59
N LEU A 138 -13.43 -10.08 -7.26
CA LEU A 138 -12.19 -9.49 -6.72
C LEU A 138 -12.45 -8.71 -5.42
N GLY A 139 -13.50 -7.90 -5.39
CA GLY A 139 -13.89 -7.15 -4.20
C GLY A 139 -14.26 -8.06 -3.02
N ALA A 140 -15.03 -9.12 -3.26
CA ALA A 140 -15.39 -10.10 -2.22
C ALA A 140 -14.17 -10.85 -1.67
N ASN A 141 -13.23 -11.23 -2.55
CA ASN A 141 -11.96 -11.83 -2.14
C ASN A 141 -11.15 -10.86 -1.27
N GLY A 142 -11.08 -9.58 -1.63
CA GLY A 142 -10.38 -8.55 -0.88
C GLY A 142 -10.93 -8.39 0.52
N ARG A 143 -12.26 -8.26 0.64
CA ARG A 143 -12.93 -8.13 1.95
C ARG A 143 -12.64 -9.35 2.83
N ARG A 144 -12.71 -10.56 2.28
CA ARG A 144 -12.40 -11.79 3.02
C ARG A 144 -10.95 -11.82 3.46
N PHE A 145 -10.01 -11.49 2.57
CA PHE A 145 -8.58 -11.43 2.87
C PHE A 145 -8.27 -10.42 3.97
N PHE A 146 -8.85 -9.22 3.89
CA PHE A 146 -8.73 -8.20 4.94
C PHE A 146 -9.24 -8.72 6.29
N GLN A 147 -10.46 -9.27 6.31
CA GLN A 147 -11.08 -9.78 7.53
C GLN A 147 -10.26 -10.91 8.19
N GLN A 148 -9.67 -11.79 7.39
CA GLN A 148 -8.90 -12.94 7.88
C GLN A 148 -7.48 -12.59 8.35
N HIS A 149 -6.90 -11.49 7.86
CA HIS A 149 -5.48 -11.23 8.06
C HIS A 149 -5.16 -9.89 8.71
N TYR A 150 -6.01 -8.86 8.52
CA TYR A 150 -5.71 -7.47 8.85
C TYR A 150 -6.77 -6.76 9.68
N ALA A 151 -7.94 -7.36 9.93
CA ALA A 151 -8.92 -6.82 10.86
C ALA A 151 -8.31 -6.71 12.26
N TRP A 152 -8.62 -5.65 12.99
CA TRP A 152 -8.04 -5.38 14.31
C TRP A 152 -8.06 -6.57 15.25
N PRO A 153 -9.20 -7.30 15.45
CA PRO A 153 -9.20 -8.47 16.31
C PRO A 153 -8.18 -9.54 15.93
N VAL A 154 -7.92 -9.71 14.63
CA VAL A 154 -6.92 -10.68 14.14
C VAL A 154 -5.51 -10.20 14.43
N VAL A 155 -5.25 -8.91 14.25
CA VAL A 155 -3.93 -8.31 14.53
C VAL A 155 -3.65 -8.35 16.03
N GLU A 156 -4.63 -7.96 16.86
CA GLU A 156 -4.55 -8.00 18.33
C GLU A 156 -4.27 -9.42 18.82
N GLN A 157 -5.00 -10.42 18.30
CA GLN A 157 -4.78 -11.81 18.70
C GLN A 157 -3.36 -12.28 18.38
N LYS A 158 -2.83 -11.94 17.19
CA LYS A 158 -1.43 -12.27 16.83
C LYS A 158 -0.42 -11.66 17.79
N TYR A 159 -0.66 -10.43 18.24
CA TYR A 159 0.20 -9.80 19.24
C TYR A 159 0.09 -10.49 20.60
N MET A 160 -1.13 -10.84 21.03
CA MET A 160 -1.33 -11.55 22.30
C MET A 160 -0.68 -12.92 22.29
N ASP A 161 -0.85 -13.69 21.20
CA ASP A 161 -0.21 -14.99 21.04
C ASP A 161 1.32 -14.89 21.07
N MET A 162 1.89 -13.88 20.42
CA MET A 162 3.33 -13.61 20.47
C MET A 162 3.81 -13.30 21.90
N LEU A 163 3.11 -12.43 22.63
CA LEU A 163 3.45 -12.08 24.02
C LEU A 163 3.34 -13.28 24.95
N GLN A 164 2.28 -14.09 24.78
CA GLN A 164 2.12 -15.32 25.56
C GLN A 164 3.28 -16.29 25.29
N HIS A 165 3.60 -16.51 24.02
CA HIS A 165 4.71 -17.38 23.62
C HIS A 165 6.05 -16.92 24.24
N LEU A 166 6.33 -15.62 24.20
CA LEU A 166 7.54 -15.07 24.84
C LEU A 166 7.52 -15.29 26.34
N SER A 167 6.38 -15.05 27.03
CA SER A 167 6.27 -15.23 28.48
C SER A 167 6.43 -16.68 28.93
N GLU A 168 5.98 -17.65 28.14
CA GLU A 168 6.14 -19.08 28.40
C GLU A 168 7.60 -19.53 28.24
N HIS A 169 8.31 -18.99 27.28
CA HIS A 169 9.73 -19.29 27.05
C HIS A 169 10.64 -18.63 28.08
N ASP A 170 10.27 -17.46 28.59
CA ASP A 170 11.03 -16.73 29.62
C ASP A 170 10.89 -17.39 31.02
N ARG A 171 9.76 -18.05 31.30
CA ARG A 171 9.55 -18.84 32.55
C ARG A 171 10.45 -20.07 32.67
N GLY A 172 11.09 -20.48 31.59
CA GLY A 172 12.04 -21.59 31.56
C GLY A 172 13.42 -21.29 32.19
N GLY A 173 13.61 -20.14 32.85
CA GLY A 173 14.72 -19.86 33.76
C GLY A 173 16.09 -19.72 33.11
N GLY A 174 16.20 -19.53 31.85
CA GLY A 174 17.43 -19.14 31.18
C GLY A 174 17.10 -17.94 30.30
N ALA A 175 17.70 -16.79 30.56
CA ALA A 175 17.84 -15.81 29.51
C ALA A 175 18.43 -16.58 28.34
N SER A 176 17.59 -16.91 27.39
CA SER A 176 18.04 -17.44 26.11
C SER A 176 18.91 -16.34 25.52
N HIS A 177 20.20 -16.43 25.81
CA HIS A 177 21.17 -15.72 25.01
C HIS A 177 20.94 -16.25 23.60
N VAL A 178 20.08 -15.56 22.85
CA VAL A 178 20.08 -15.68 21.40
C VAL A 178 21.51 -15.26 21.03
N GLU A 179 22.39 -16.26 20.91
CA GLU A 179 23.72 -15.98 20.38
C GLU A 179 23.49 -15.31 19.01
N PRO A 180 23.91 -14.06 18.85
CA PRO A 180 23.78 -13.42 17.56
C PRO A 180 24.53 -14.29 16.55
N GLU A 181 23.94 -14.43 15.35
CA GLU A 181 24.60 -15.17 14.27
C GLU A 181 26.10 -14.85 14.22
N PRO A 182 26.99 -15.87 14.14
CA PRO A 182 28.42 -15.64 14.08
C PRO A 182 28.77 -14.58 13.06
N GLY A 183 29.41 -13.52 13.50
CA GLY A 183 29.75 -12.36 12.67
C GLY A 183 28.65 -11.30 12.49
N PHE A 184 27.45 -11.44 13.11
CA PHE A 184 26.42 -10.40 13.07
C PHE A 184 26.93 -9.05 13.58
N PHE A 185 27.58 -9.01 14.73
CA PHE A 185 28.23 -7.79 15.25
C PHE A 185 29.48 -7.40 14.47
N ALA A 186 30.20 -8.35 13.91
CA ALA A 186 31.39 -8.06 13.11
C ALA A 186 31.05 -7.44 11.75
N ARG A 187 29.89 -7.80 11.17
CA ARG A 187 29.35 -7.16 9.96
C ARG A 187 28.70 -5.83 10.24
N ARG A 188 28.22 -5.61 11.47
CA ARG A 188 27.62 -4.37 11.91
C ARG A 188 28.71 -3.42 12.42
N ARG A 189 29.32 -2.63 11.49
CA ARG A 189 29.79 -1.29 11.81
C ARG A 189 31.01 -1.21 12.73
N ARG A 190 32.10 -1.71 12.27
CA ARG A 190 33.40 -1.41 12.89
C ARG A 190 33.78 0.09 12.90
N THR A 191 33.00 0.94 12.27
CA THR A 191 33.31 2.36 12.03
C THR A 191 32.39 3.35 12.73
N LEU A 192 31.37 2.90 13.45
CA LEU A 192 30.51 3.82 14.19
C LEU A 192 30.99 3.99 15.63
N ARG A 193 31.03 5.24 16.04
CA ARG A 193 31.28 5.63 17.43
C ARG A 193 30.21 5.04 18.35
N PRO A 194 30.55 4.72 19.61
CA PRO A 194 29.56 4.31 20.60
C PRO A 194 28.42 5.32 20.69
N ALA A 195 27.19 4.86 20.83
CA ALA A 195 26.02 5.74 20.89
C ALA A 195 26.11 6.77 22.01
N ALA A 196 26.69 6.41 23.15
CA ALA A 196 26.91 7.32 24.27
C ALA A 196 27.81 8.52 23.92
N GLU A 197 28.86 8.31 23.12
CA GLU A 197 29.73 9.40 22.64
C GLU A 197 28.98 10.32 21.67
N VAL A 198 28.17 9.75 20.76
CA VAL A 198 27.38 10.55 19.82
C VAL A 198 26.32 11.35 20.56
N LEU A 199 25.66 10.75 21.54
CA LEU A 199 24.64 11.42 22.36
C LEU A 199 25.23 12.56 23.20
N ALA A 200 26.46 12.39 23.70
CA ALA A 200 27.12 13.45 24.48
C ALA A 200 27.51 14.69 23.65
N GLU A 201 27.59 14.57 22.34
CA GLU A 201 27.92 15.68 21.43
C GLU A 201 26.66 16.37 20.84
N LEU A 202 25.47 15.79 21.06
CA LEU A 202 24.25 16.43 20.59
C LEU A 202 23.99 17.71 21.37
N PRO A 203 23.60 18.82 20.71
CA PRO A 203 23.19 20.02 21.40
C PRO A 203 21.99 19.71 22.30
N PHE A 204 21.96 20.34 23.47
CA PHE A 204 20.79 20.28 24.33
C PHE A 204 19.57 20.68 23.53
N GLY A 205 18.53 19.85 23.55
CA GLY A 205 17.26 20.16 22.89
C GLY A 205 16.65 21.46 23.43
N PRO A 206 15.68 22.04 22.73
CA PRO A 206 15.02 23.25 23.20
C PRO A 206 14.41 23.00 24.59
N VAL A 207 14.74 23.87 25.52
CA VAL A 207 14.09 23.88 26.85
C VAL A 207 12.63 24.24 26.60
N LEU A 208 11.74 23.29 26.76
CA LEU A 208 10.30 23.55 26.75
C LEU A 208 9.98 24.28 28.05
N ASN A 209 9.72 25.61 27.94
CA ASN A 209 9.17 26.40 29.03
C ASN A 209 7.68 26.13 29.16
#